data_054b812095c1784d594ea7c29505de73
#
_entry.id   054b812095c1784d594ea7c29505de73
#
_cell.length_a   1.000
_cell.length_b   1.000
_cell.length_c   1.000
_cell.angle_alpha   90.00
_cell.angle_beta   90.00
_cell.angle_gamma   90.00
#
_symmetry.space_group_name_H-M   'P 1'
#
loop_
_entity.id
_entity.type
_entity.pdbx_description
1 polymer ?
#
loop_
_entity_poly.entity_id
_entity_poly.type
_entity_poly.pdbx_seq_one_letter_code
_entity_poly.pdbx_strand_id
1 'polypeptide(L)'
;YNRNQTAIAGDRSLVSVVAHELAHSWSGNLVTNATWRDSWLNEGVTSYLEARRMEIIYDRDRVDEERVLSYEELLGNFDTVPLDRQWLAPRLESGDADDVQGTIHYHKGQLFLQYLENGFGREVFDEFLFGYFEDFAFKTITTEIFLDYLEDGLLDPNPGIVSRAQVEAWMYQPGLPADAPVPSSSTLQSAADQASAWASGETELVDIPTDTWSPQASIHFINSLPANLTLEKLQLLDDAWGLSSTGNAEIARTWFIQVANRRIEIAYEPMRSYLNR
;
A
#
# COMPACT_ATOMS: atom_id res chain seq x y z
N TYR A 1 12.27 -7.97 -9.40
CA TYR A 1 12.07 -8.80 -8.20
C TYR A 1 13.21 -9.82 -8.07
N ASN A 2 13.95 -9.77 -6.96
CA ASN A 2 14.91 -10.80 -6.62
C ASN A 2 14.18 -11.97 -5.95
N ARG A 3 13.89 -13.03 -6.70
CA ARG A 3 13.13 -14.21 -6.26
C ARG A 3 13.62 -14.81 -4.94
N ASN A 4 14.93 -14.76 -4.68
CA ASN A 4 15.49 -15.34 -3.46
C ASN A 4 15.19 -14.48 -2.23
N GLN A 5 15.22 -13.15 -2.36
CA GLN A 5 14.91 -12.23 -1.26
C GLN A 5 13.43 -12.33 -0.85
N THR A 6 12.53 -12.35 -1.83
CA THR A 6 11.07 -12.45 -1.59
C THR A 6 10.68 -13.78 -0.94
N ALA A 7 11.30 -14.90 -1.37
CA ALA A 7 11.02 -16.22 -0.79
C ALA A 7 11.52 -16.36 0.66
N ILE A 8 12.61 -15.65 1.02
CA ILE A 8 13.23 -15.69 2.35
C ILE A 8 12.57 -14.71 3.32
N ALA A 9 11.94 -13.65 2.80
CA ALA A 9 11.31 -12.62 3.64
C ALA A 9 10.20 -13.17 4.56
N GLY A 10 9.51 -14.23 4.14
CA GLY A 10 8.41 -14.80 4.91
C GLY A 10 7.17 -13.90 5.01
N ASP A 11 7.20 -12.75 4.34
CA ASP A 11 6.13 -11.74 4.32
C ASP A 11 5.02 -12.04 3.31
N ARG A 12 5.23 -13.10 2.50
CA ARG A 12 4.30 -13.53 1.46
C ARG A 12 4.11 -12.52 0.31
N SER A 13 4.99 -11.53 0.19
CA SER A 13 4.95 -10.51 -0.87
C SER A 13 4.98 -11.12 -2.28
N LEU A 14 5.64 -12.26 -2.48
CA LEU A 14 5.59 -12.98 -3.75
C LEU A 14 4.17 -13.45 -4.09
N VAL A 15 3.37 -13.86 -3.10
CA VAL A 15 1.98 -14.31 -3.33
C VAL A 15 1.11 -13.10 -3.71
N SER A 16 1.31 -11.95 -3.06
CA SER A 16 0.64 -10.69 -3.43
C SER A 16 0.94 -10.31 -4.87
N VAL A 17 2.22 -10.35 -5.29
CA VAL A 17 2.61 -10.09 -6.69
C VAL A 17 1.94 -11.07 -7.65
N VAL A 18 1.93 -12.37 -7.34
CA VAL A 18 1.25 -13.36 -8.20
C VAL A 18 -0.25 -13.09 -8.28
N ALA A 19 -0.89 -12.71 -7.17
CA ALA A 19 -2.31 -12.35 -7.15
C ALA A 19 -2.58 -11.08 -7.99
N HIS A 20 -1.67 -10.08 -7.92
CA HIS A 20 -1.69 -8.89 -8.74
C HIS A 20 -1.62 -9.22 -10.24
N GLU A 21 -0.59 -9.95 -10.66
CA GLU A 21 -0.41 -10.32 -12.06
C GLU A 21 -1.56 -11.19 -12.61
N LEU A 22 -2.15 -12.04 -11.79
CA LEU A 22 -3.35 -12.79 -12.17
C LEU A 22 -4.58 -11.89 -12.29
N ALA A 23 -4.72 -10.87 -11.46
CA ALA A 23 -5.83 -9.92 -11.53
C ALA A 23 -5.78 -9.05 -12.79
N HIS A 24 -4.60 -8.84 -13.38
CA HIS A 24 -4.46 -8.23 -14.71
C HIS A 24 -5.20 -8.99 -15.81
N SER A 25 -5.60 -10.25 -15.61
CA SER A 25 -6.47 -10.96 -16.56
C SER A 25 -7.81 -10.25 -16.77
N TRP A 26 -8.30 -9.51 -15.78
CA TRP A 26 -9.51 -8.70 -15.85
C TRP A 26 -9.18 -7.23 -16.12
N SER A 27 -8.39 -6.61 -15.25
CA SER A 27 -8.00 -5.20 -15.35
C SER A 27 -6.64 -5.10 -16.05
N GLY A 28 -6.64 -4.57 -17.26
CA GLY A 28 -5.48 -4.53 -18.17
C GLY A 28 -5.69 -5.38 -19.41
N ASN A 29 -6.06 -6.67 -19.27
CA ASN A 29 -6.22 -7.57 -20.41
C ASN A 29 -7.66 -7.63 -20.93
N LEU A 30 -8.65 -7.94 -20.06
CA LEU A 30 -10.04 -8.01 -20.48
C LEU A 30 -10.61 -6.61 -20.75
N VAL A 31 -10.37 -5.67 -19.84
CA VAL A 31 -10.68 -4.25 -20.00
C VAL A 31 -9.38 -3.46 -19.94
N THR A 32 -9.05 -2.76 -21.02
CA THR A 32 -7.77 -2.07 -21.16
C THR A 32 -7.95 -0.55 -20.98
N ASN A 33 -7.06 0.11 -20.28
CA ASN A 33 -7.02 1.57 -20.19
C ASN A 33 -6.59 2.19 -21.53
N ALA A 34 -7.24 3.27 -21.93
CA ALA A 34 -7.02 3.88 -23.26
C ALA A 34 -5.68 4.59 -23.37
N THR A 35 -5.25 5.24 -22.30
CA THR A 35 -4.00 6.02 -22.26
C THR A 35 -3.28 5.81 -20.94
N TRP A 36 -2.03 6.25 -20.86
CA TRP A 36 -1.26 6.24 -19.61
C TRP A 36 -1.90 7.10 -18.52
N ARG A 37 -2.61 8.15 -18.88
CA ARG A 37 -3.44 8.95 -17.95
C ARG A 37 -4.47 8.10 -17.21
N ASP A 38 -4.97 7.07 -17.86
CA ASP A 38 -6.00 6.19 -17.36
C ASP A 38 -5.43 4.93 -16.68
N SER A 39 -4.13 4.87 -16.41
CA SER A 39 -3.46 3.67 -15.91
C SER A 39 -3.94 3.23 -14.51
N TRP A 40 -4.60 4.09 -13.74
CA TRP A 40 -5.25 3.70 -12.50
C TRP A 40 -6.40 2.69 -12.72
N LEU A 41 -7.06 2.71 -13.91
CA LEU A 41 -8.05 1.71 -14.31
C LEU A 41 -7.42 0.33 -14.50
N ASN A 42 -6.14 0.28 -14.77
CA ASN A 42 -5.35 -0.93 -14.82
C ASN A 42 -4.81 -1.25 -13.42
N GLU A 43 -3.86 -0.48 -12.92
CA GLU A 43 -3.09 -0.78 -11.72
C GLU A 43 -3.89 -0.64 -10.42
N GLY A 44 -4.70 0.40 -10.29
CA GLY A 44 -5.53 0.65 -9.10
C GLY A 44 -6.64 -0.39 -8.94
N VAL A 45 -7.30 -0.77 -10.05
CA VAL A 45 -8.31 -1.83 -10.03
C VAL A 45 -7.66 -3.18 -9.73
N THR A 46 -6.50 -3.46 -10.33
CA THR A 46 -5.74 -4.69 -10.08
C THR A 46 -5.30 -4.79 -8.62
N SER A 47 -4.78 -3.70 -8.03
CA SER A 47 -4.39 -3.66 -6.61
C SER A 47 -5.59 -3.87 -5.67
N TYR A 48 -6.76 -3.35 -6.03
CA TYR A 48 -7.98 -3.63 -5.29
C TYR A 48 -8.39 -5.11 -5.37
N LEU A 49 -8.35 -5.72 -6.56
CA LEU A 49 -8.66 -7.13 -6.77
C LEU A 49 -7.63 -8.05 -6.10
N GLU A 50 -6.35 -7.69 -6.12
CA GLU A 50 -5.28 -8.35 -5.35
C GLU A 50 -5.65 -8.42 -3.87
N ALA A 51 -5.95 -7.28 -3.23
CA ALA A 51 -6.32 -7.20 -1.82
C ALA A 51 -7.53 -8.10 -1.51
N ARG A 52 -8.57 -8.10 -2.38
CA ARG A 52 -9.74 -8.98 -2.27
C ARG A 52 -9.37 -10.48 -2.36
N ARG A 53 -8.39 -10.84 -3.18
CA ARG A 53 -7.88 -12.22 -3.27
C ARG A 53 -7.06 -12.60 -2.05
N MET A 54 -6.25 -11.69 -1.55
CA MET A 54 -5.44 -11.91 -0.35
C MET A 54 -6.33 -12.11 0.90
N GLU A 55 -7.47 -11.43 1.02
CA GLU A 55 -8.48 -11.69 2.07
C GLU A 55 -8.98 -13.14 2.07
N ILE A 56 -9.11 -13.75 0.89
CA ILE A 56 -9.60 -15.14 0.75
C ILE A 56 -8.47 -16.15 1.04
N ILE A 57 -7.24 -15.85 0.61
CA ILE A 57 -6.09 -16.77 0.72
C ILE A 57 -5.56 -16.83 2.16
N TYR A 58 -5.56 -15.69 2.85
CA TYR A 58 -5.01 -15.56 4.19
C TYR A 58 -6.10 -15.19 5.20
N ASP A 59 -6.28 -13.91 5.44
CA ASP A 59 -7.31 -13.33 6.28
C ASP A 59 -7.35 -11.81 6.07
N ARG A 60 -8.33 -11.18 6.70
CA ARG A 60 -8.53 -9.75 6.62
C ARG A 60 -7.43 -8.97 7.36
N ASP A 61 -6.97 -9.47 8.51
CA ASP A 61 -5.98 -8.77 9.32
C ASP A 61 -4.67 -8.58 8.54
N ARG A 62 -4.27 -9.61 7.78
CA ARG A 62 -3.10 -9.53 6.89
C ARG A 62 -3.26 -8.46 5.79
N VAL A 63 -4.45 -8.36 5.20
CA VAL A 63 -4.72 -7.35 4.16
C VAL A 63 -4.83 -5.95 4.77
N ASP A 64 -5.36 -5.83 5.96
CA ASP A 64 -5.44 -4.54 6.67
C ASP A 64 -4.02 -4.03 7.04
N GLU A 65 -3.06 -4.91 7.37
CA GLU A 65 -1.64 -4.52 7.48
C GLU A 65 -1.11 -3.90 6.17
N GLU A 66 -1.33 -4.57 5.03
CA GLU A 66 -0.88 -4.06 3.72
C GLU A 66 -1.57 -2.74 3.33
N ARG A 67 -2.86 -2.61 3.63
CA ARG A 67 -3.59 -1.36 3.37
C ARG A 67 -3.03 -0.18 4.16
N VAL A 68 -2.66 -0.39 5.43
CA VAL A 68 -2.01 0.65 6.25
C VAL A 68 -0.66 1.04 5.64
N LEU A 69 0.17 0.07 5.30
CA LEU A 69 1.50 0.35 4.72
C LEU A 69 1.39 1.05 3.36
N SER A 70 0.47 0.63 2.50
CA SER A 70 0.21 1.29 1.21
C SER A 70 -0.30 2.72 1.38
N TYR A 71 -1.13 2.96 2.39
CA TYR A 71 -1.62 4.28 2.73
C TYR A 71 -0.50 5.20 3.24
N GLU A 72 0.36 4.71 4.13
CA GLU A 72 1.53 5.45 4.63
C GLU A 72 2.50 5.80 3.49
N GLU A 73 2.75 4.86 2.58
CA GLU A 73 3.57 5.10 1.39
C GLU A 73 2.93 6.15 0.48
N LEU A 74 1.61 6.08 0.25
CA LEU A 74 0.87 7.07 -0.53
C LEU A 74 1.01 8.47 0.07
N LEU A 75 0.85 8.62 1.38
CA LEU A 75 1.02 9.91 2.07
C LEU A 75 2.45 10.44 1.91
N GLY A 76 3.46 9.59 2.09
CA GLY A 76 4.86 9.96 1.89
C GLY A 76 5.17 10.41 0.45
N ASN A 77 4.50 9.82 -0.54
CA ASN A 77 4.65 10.23 -1.94
C ASN A 77 4.04 11.60 -2.23
N PHE A 78 2.97 12.00 -1.55
CA PHE A 78 2.42 13.34 -1.72
C PHE A 78 3.39 14.47 -1.33
N ASP A 79 4.35 14.19 -0.45
CA ASP A 79 5.38 15.17 -0.08
C ASP A 79 6.43 15.39 -1.19
N THR A 80 6.59 14.44 -2.10
CA THR A 80 7.65 14.45 -3.12
C THR A 80 7.14 14.59 -4.55
N VAL A 81 5.91 14.17 -4.81
CA VAL A 81 5.28 14.20 -6.14
C VAL A 81 4.61 15.57 -6.36
N PRO A 82 4.84 16.23 -7.50
CA PRO A 82 4.18 17.50 -7.85
C PRO A 82 2.65 17.39 -7.78
N LEU A 83 1.96 18.48 -7.38
CA LEU A 83 0.52 18.49 -7.14
C LEU A 83 -0.30 18.04 -8.36
N ASP A 84 0.10 18.43 -9.57
CA ASP A 84 -0.56 18.05 -10.84
C ASP A 84 -0.36 16.58 -11.21
N ARG A 85 0.57 15.88 -10.55
CA ARG A 85 0.83 14.43 -10.70
C ARG A 85 0.20 13.59 -9.60
N GLN A 86 -0.45 14.21 -8.62
CA GLN A 86 -1.15 13.51 -7.53
C GLN A 86 -2.60 13.13 -7.88
N TRP A 87 -3.07 13.45 -9.09
CA TRP A 87 -4.39 13.09 -9.59
C TRP A 87 -4.41 11.64 -10.09
N LEU A 88 -5.55 10.95 -9.96
CA LEU A 88 -5.72 9.64 -10.59
C LEU A 88 -5.79 9.74 -12.12
N ALA A 89 -6.37 10.83 -12.64
CA ALA A 89 -6.44 11.09 -14.07
C ALA A 89 -5.77 12.46 -14.39
N PRO A 90 -4.42 12.53 -14.32
CA PRO A 90 -3.70 13.79 -14.55
C PRO A 90 -3.86 14.29 -15.98
N ARG A 91 -3.71 15.60 -16.20
CA ARG A 91 -3.64 16.18 -17.54
C ARG A 91 -2.21 16.04 -18.05
N LEU A 92 -2.05 15.20 -19.08
CA LEU A 92 -0.76 15.00 -19.73
C LEU A 92 -0.69 15.92 -20.98
N GLU A 93 -0.24 17.16 -20.80
CA GLU A 93 -0.08 18.09 -21.95
C GLU A 93 1.25 17.88 -22.66
N SER A 94 2.28 17.46 -21.95
CA SER A 94 3.56 16.98 -22.48
C SER A 94 4.29 16.23 -21.37
N GLY A 95 4.83 15.09 -21.63
CA GLY A 95 5.57 14.33 -20.61
C GLY A 95 5.80 12.90 -21.01
N ASP A 96 6.75 12.28 -20.38
CA ASP A 96 7.02 10.85 -20.53
C ASP A 96 5.88 10.06 -19.88
N ALA A 97 5.49 8.96 -20.50
CA ALA A 97 4.53 8.02 -19.92
C ALA A 97 5.00 7.52 -18.54
N ASP A 98 6.31 7.41 -18.35
CA ASP A 98 6.91 7.00 -17.06
C ASP A 98 6.69 8.03 -15.94
N ASP A 99 6.43 9.30 -16.26
CA ASP A 99 6.10 10.33 -15.27
C ASP A 99 4.73 10.11 -14.59
N VAL A 100 3.88 9.25 -15.14
CA VAL A 100 2.53 8.96 -14.64
C VAL A 100 2.47 7.62 -13.91
N GLN A 101 3.43 6.73 -14.21
CA GLN A 101 3.54 5.45 -13.54
C GLN A 101 4.16 5.66 -12.15
N GLY A 102 3.42 5.36 -11.14
CA GLY A 102 3.92 5.45 -9.78
C GLY A 102 2.86 5.01 -8.77
N THR A 103 3.27 4.96 -7.54
CA THR A 103 2.48 4.57 -6.38
C THR A 103 1.09 5.22 -6.32
N ILE A 104 0.94 6.43 -6.88
CA ILE A 104 -0.36 7.14 -6.92
C ILE A 104 -1.44 6.31 -7.63
N HIS A 105 -1.17 5.79 -8.82
CA HIS A 105 -2.16 5.03 -9.58
C HIS A 105 -2.54 3.70 -8.89
N TYR A 106 -1.58 3.05 -8.26
CA TYR A 106 -1.79 1.82 -7.48
C TYR A 106 -2.58 2.10 -6.20
N HIS A 107 -2.01 2.87 -5.30
CA HIS A 107 -2.53 3.02 -3.94
C HIS A 107 -3.72 3.96 -3.83
N LYS A 108 -3.69 5.12 -4.49
CA LYS A 108 -4.86 6.02 -4.52
C LYS A 108 -6.02 5.38 -5.31
N GLY A 109 -5.73 4.64 -6.40
CA GLY A 109 -6.73 3.90 -7.16
C GLY A 109 -7.38 2.79 -6.34
N GLN A 110 -6.58 1.97 -5.64
CA GLN A 110 -7.08 0.97 -4.70
C GLN A 110 -7.95 1.58 -3.61
N LEU A 111 -7.47 2.67 -3.00
CA LEU A 111 -8.17 3.36 -1.92
C LEU A 111 -9.52 3.97 -2.39
N PHE A 112 -9.56 4.48 -3.62
CA PHE A 112 -10.81 4.95 -4.25
C PHE A 112 -11.83 3.83 -4.39
N LEU A 113 -11.43 2.65 -4.88
CA LEU A 113 -12.35 1.51 -5.00
C LEU A 113 -12.80 1.00 -3.62
N GLN A 114 -11.91 1.02 -2.63
CA GLN A 114 -12.26 0.72 -1.25
C GLN A 114 -13.24 1.75 -0.67
N TYR A 115 -13.11 3.04 -1.03
CA TYR A 115 -14.05 4.09 -0.67
C TYR A 115 -15.46 3.80 -1.21
N LEU A 116 -15.55 3.38 -2.47
CA LEU A 116 -16.83 2.97 -3.08
C LEU A 116 -17.40 1.72 -2.41
N GLU A 117 -16.59 0.67 -2.22
CA GLU A 117 -17.03 -0.54 -1.51
C GLU A 117 -17.57 -0.22 -0.10
N ASN A 118 -16.87 0.63 0.64
CA ASN A 118 -17.29 1.02 1.99
C ASN A 118 -18.62 1.80 1.98
N GLY A 119 -18.84 2.63 0.98
CA GLY A 119 -20.06 3.43 0.83
C GLY A 119 -21.28 2.59 0.45
N PHE A 120 -21.14 1.79 -0.59
CA PHE A 120 -22.27 1.05 -1.19
C PHE A 120 -22.45 -0.36 -0.58
N GLY A 121 -21.44 -0.86 0.12
CA GLY A 121 -21.39 -2.23 0.59
C GLY A 121 -20.87 -3.20 -0.47
N ARG A 122 -20.25 -4.28 0.03
CA ARG A 122 -19.51 -5.24 -0.80
C ARG A 122 -20.37 -5.90 -1.89
N GLU A 123 -21.58 -6.32 -1.54
CA GLU A 123 -22.47 -7.03 -2.49
C GLU A 123 -22.86 -6.14 -3.68
N VAL A 124 -23.28 -4.90 -3.40
CA VAL A 124 -23.68 -3.94 -4.44
C VAL A 124 -22.48 -3.55 -5.31
N PHE A 125 -21.32 -3.33 -4.67
CA PHE A 125 -20.11 -2.98 -5.40
C PHE A 125 -19.56 -4.14 -6.24
N ASP A 126 -19.66 -5.38 -5.77
CA ASP A 126 -19.28 -6.57 -6.54
C ASP A 126 -20.17 -6.77 -7.77
N GLU A 127 -21.49 -6.53 -7.65
CA GLU A 127 -22.42 -6.59 -8.78
C GLU A 127 -22.07 -5.52 -9.83
N PHE A 128 -21.78 -4.30 -9.39
CA PHE A 128 -21.32 -3.23 -10.28
C PHE A 128 -20.02 -3.59 -11.01
N LEU A 129 -19.00 -4.09 -10.29
CA LEU A 129 -17.74 -4.48 -10.91
C LEU A 129 -17.89 -5.66 -11.86
N PHE A 130 -18.75 -6.61 -11.55
CA PHE A 130 -19.03 -7.71 -12.45
C PHE A 130 -19.63 -7.21 -13.76
N GLY A 131 -20.65 -6.34 -13.69
CA GLY A 131 -21.25 -5.71 -14.87
C GLY A 131 -20.22 -4.90 -15.67
N TYR A 132 -19.34 -4.15 -14.99
CA TYR A 132 -18.27 -3.39 -15.64
C TYR A 132 -17.35 -4.28 -16.48
N PHE A 133 -16.91 -5.42 -15.96
CA PHE A 133 -16.05 -6.34 -16.69
C PHE A 133 -16.78 -7.06 -17.84
N GLU A 134 -18.08 -7.34 -17.71
CA GLU A 134 -18.88 -7.92 -18.80
C GLU A 134 -19.12 -6.90 -19.92
N ASP A 135 -19.56 -5.70 -19.58
CA ASP A 135 -19.95 -4.67 -20.56
C ASP A 135 -18.76 -4.12 -21.36
N PHE A 136 -17.59 -4.04 -20.72
CA PHE A 136 -16.37 -3.56 -21.35
C PHE A 136 -15.38 -4.67 -21.76
N ALA A 137 -15.80 -5.94 -21.74
CA ALA A 137 -14.95 -7.04 -22.17
C ALA A 137 -14.36 -6.81 -23.57
N PHE A 138 -13.03 -6.90 -23.68
CA PHE A 138 -12.23 -6.67 -24.89
C PHE A 138 -12.33 -5.25 -25.46
N LYS A 139 -12.70 -4.28 -24.61
CA LYS A 139 -12.73 -2.87 -24.98
C LYS A 139 -11.61 -2.09 -24.30
N THR A 140 -11.32 -0.95 -24.88
CA THR A 140 -10.41 0.06 -24.33
C THR A 140 -11.23 1.24 -23.83
N ILE A 141 -11.03 1.65 -22.58
CA ILE A 141 -11.81 2.71 -21.95
C ILE A 141 -10.96 3.82 -21.37
N THR A 142 -11.53 5.01 -21.24
CA THR A 142 -10.96 6.15 -20.54
C THR A 142 -11.55 6.29 -19.14
N THR A 143 -10.94 7.11 -18.31
CA THR A 143 -11.50 7.51 -17.02
C THR A 143 -12.92 8.06 -17.16
N GLU A 144 -13.19 8.90 -18.15
CA GLU A 144 -14.51 9.49 -18.37
C GLU A 144 -15.57 8.43 -18.67
N ILE A 145 -15.26 7.44 -19.51
CA ILE A 145 -16.17 6.31 -19.80
C ILE A 145 -16.46 5.53 -18.51
N PHE A 146 -15.43 5.27 -17.69
CA PHE A 146 -15.64 4.62 -16.40
C PHE A 146 -16.54 5.45 -15.47
N LEU A 147 -16.32 6.78 -15.40
CA LEU A 147 -17.09 7.67 -14.55
C LEU A 147 -18.57 7.75 -14.96
N ASP A 148 -18.87 7.76 -16.26
CA ASP A 148 -20.23 7.74 -16.76
C ASP A 148 -20.91 6.41 -16.44
N TYR A 149 -20.20 5.28 -16.60
CA TYR A 149 -20.69 3.97 -16.22
C TYR A 149 -20.94 3.85 -14.70
N LEU A 150 -20.04 4.43 -13.89
CA LEU A 150 -20.18 4.49 -12.45
C LEU A 150 -21.41 5.30 -12.04
N GLU A 151 -21.66 6.45 -12.69
CA GLU A 151 -22.83 7.28 -12.43
C GLU A 151 -24.12 6.52 -12.71
N ASP A 152 -24.25 5.98 -13.91
CA ASP A 152 -25.45 5.27 -14.36
C ASP A 152 -25.70 3.97 -13.56
N GLY A 153 -24.64 3.21 -13.28
CA GLY A 153 -24.74 1.86 -12.69
C GLY A 153 -24.68 1.80 -11.17
N LEU A 154 -24.09 2.80 -10.51
CA LEU A 154 -23.88 2.75 -9.07
C LEU A 154 -24.39 3.99 -8.33
N LEU A 155 -24.09 5.21 -8.81
CA LEU A 155 -24.45 6.44 -8.09
C LEU A 155 -25.93 6.75 -8.19
N ASP A 156 -26.48 6.78 -9.40
CA ASP A 156 -27.90 7.13 -9.65
C ASP A 156 -28.88 6.13 -9.04
N PRO A 157 -28.62 4.80 -9.09
CA PRO A 157 -29.47 3.83 -8.41
C PRO A 157 -29.44 3.94 -6.87
N ASN A 158 -28.40 4.56 -6.29
CA ASN A 158 -28.18 4.66 -4.85
C ASN A 158 -27.93 6.11 -4.41
N PRO A 159 -28.89 7.03 -4.59
CA PRO A 159 -28.68 8.45 -4.37
C PRO A 159 -28.37 8.79 -2.89
N GLY A 160 -27.44 9.73 -2.71
CA GLY A 160 -27.08 10.24 -1.38
C GLY A 160 -26.00 9.44 -0.64
N ILE A 161 -25.46 8.37 -1.22
CA ILE A 161 -24.32 7.62 -0.64
C ILE A 161 -23.02 8.28 -1.05
N VAL A 162 -22.74 8.35 -2.36
CA VAL A 162 -21.58 9.03 -2.93
C VAL A 162 -22.07 9.87 -4.12
N SER A 163 -21.63 11.10 -4.20
CA SER A 163 -21.97 12.02 -5.29
C SER A 163 -20.90 12.00 -6.40
N ARG A 164 -21.29 12.36 -7.63
CA ARG A 164 -20.35 12.56 -8.74
C ARG A 164 -19.23 13.54 -8.37
N ALA A 165 -19.52 14.61 -7.64
CA ALA A 165 -18.52 15.58 -7.22
C ALA A 165 -17.45 14.99 -6.28
N GLN A 166 -17.84 14.08 -5.37
CA GLN A 166 -16.89 13.36 -4.52
C GLN A 166 -15.99 12.44 -5.36
N VAL A 167 -16.56 11.72 -6.32
CA VAL A 167 -15.79 10.88 -7.25
C VAL A 167 -14.79 11.72 -8.06
N GLU A 168 -15.23 12.87 -8.61
CA GLU A 168 -14.36 13.78 -9.36
C GLU A 168 -13.23 14.36 -8.51
N ALA A 169 -13.43 14.53 -7.21
CA ALA A 169 -12.36 14.94 -6.31
C ALA A 169 -11.22 13.90 -6.23
N TRP A 170 -11.54 12.61 -6.26
CA TRP A 170 -10.53 11.55 -6.35
C TRP A 170 -9.73 11.60 -7.66
N MET A 171 -10.41 11.89 -8.78
CA MET A 171 -9.81 11.86 -10.11
C MET A 171 -8.93 13.08 -10.39
N TYR A 172 -9.40 14.27 -9.99
CA TYR A 172 -8.91 15.55 -10.51
C TYR A 172 -8.38 16.50 -9.44
N GLN A 173 -8.21 16.05 -8.19
CA GLN A 173 -7.61 16.86 -7.12
C GLN A 173 -6.34 16.22 -6.57
N PRO A 174 -5.37 17.04 -6.13
CA PRO A 174 -4.16 16.53 -5.47
C PRO A 174 -4.49 15.98 -4.08
N GLY A 175 -3.62 15.11 -3.58
CA GLY A 175 -3.79 14.48 -2.28
C GLY A 175 -5.01 13.55 -2.22
N LEU A 176 -5.60 13.44 -1.06
CA LEU A 176 -6.82 12.65 -0.80
C LEU A 176 -7.99 13.58 -0.45
N PRO A 177 -9.23 13.24 -0.89
CA PRO A 177 -10.44 13.89 -0.38
C PRO A 177 -10.56 13.76 1.15
N ALA A 178 -11.24 14.73 1.77
CA ALA A 178 -11.37 14.76 3.23
C ALA A 178 -12.16 13.58 3.82
N ASP A 179 -12.98 12.93 3.01
CA ASP A 179 -13.77 11.74 3.35
C ASP A 179 -13.11 10.42 2.90
N ALA A 180 -11.86 10.46 2.49
CA ALA A 180 -11.10 9.25 2.15
C ALA A 180 -10.99 8.31 3.36
N PRO A 181 -11.18 6.99 3.17
CA PRO A 181 -11.04 6.04 4.26
C PRO A 181 -9.58 5.99 4.75
N VAL A 182 -9.41 5.98 6.06
CA VAL A 182 -8.11 5.74 6.70
C VAL A 182 -8.04 4.28 7.12
N PRO A 183 -7.19 3.47 6.49
CA PRO A 183 -7.03 2.08 6.88
C PRO A 183 -6.49 1.95 8.31
N SER A 184 -6.83 0.87 8.99
CA SER A 184 -6.34 0.58 10.34
C SER A 184 -6.03 -0.91 10.49
N SER A 185 -4.99 -1.22 11.25
CA SER A 185 -4.61 -2.58 11.62
C SER A 185 -4.32 -2.61 13.12
N SER A 186 -4.99 -3.49 13.84
CA SER A 186 -4.75 -3.67 15.27
C SER A 186 -3.35 -4.23 15.55
N THR A 187 -2.83 -5.06 14.66
CA THR A 187 -1.49 -5.63 14.75
C THR A 187 -0.42 -4.55 14.60
N LEU A 188 -0.53 -3.70 13.58
CA LEU A 188 0.43 -2.60 13.38
C LEU A 188 0.32 -1.55 14.48
N GLN A 189 -0.89 -1.20 14.91
CA GLN A 189 -1.07 -0.29 16.04
C GLN A 189 -0.42 -0.84 17.32
N SER A 190 -0.63 -2.12 17.61
CA SER A 190 0.04 -2.76 18.74
C SER A 190 1.57 -2.72 18.63
N ALA A 191 2.12 -2.94 17.43
CA ALA A 191 3.57 -2.84 17.21
C ALA A 191 4.10 -1.42 17.46
N ALA A 192 3.38 -0.39 17.00
CA ALA A 192 3.74 1.01 17.25
C ALA A 192 3.64 1.37 18.75
N ASP A 193 2.59 0.91 19.44
CA ASP A 193 2.43 1.10 20.88
C ASP A 193 3.56 0.45 21.66
N GLN A 194 3.97 -0.78 21.28
CA GLN A 194 5.11 -1.47 21.88
C GLN A 194 6.44 -0.74 21.62
N ALA A 195 6.63 -0.14 20.44
CA ALA A 195 7.81 0.67 20.15
C ALA A 195 7.90 1.89 21.07
N SER A 196 6.78 2.56 21.32
CA SER A 196 6.68 3.70 22.22
C SER A 196 6.87 3.32 23.68
N ALA A 197 6.24 2.24 24.13
CA ALA A 197 6.33 1.74 25.50
C ALA A 197 7.76 1.28 25.83
N TRP A 198 8.42 0.59 24.90
CA TRP A 198 9.84 0.21 25.07
C TRP A 198 10.74 1.45 25.07
N ALA A 199 10.51 2.40 24.18
CA ALA A 199 11.29 3.62 24.11
C ALA A 199 11.20 4.45 25.40
N SER A 200 10.03 4.49 26.06
CA SER A 200 9.83 5.16 27.36
C SER A 200 10.35 4.36 28.56
N GLY A 201 10.58 3.05 28.38
CA GLY A 201 10.99 2.13 29.48
C GLY A 201 9.81 1.56 30.26
N GLU A 202 8.59 1.60 29.70
CA GLU A 202 7.40 0.99 30.27
C GLU A 202 7.34 -0.53 29.99
N THR A 203 8.03 -0.99 28.94
CA THR A 203 8.10 -2.40 28.52
C THR A 203 9.55 -2.82 28.26
N GLU A 204 9.90 -4.04 28.61
CA GLU A 204 11.20 -4.65 28.28
C GLU A 204 11.11 -5.39 26.93
N LEU A 205 12.24 -5.53 26.20
CA LEU A 205 12.28 -6.22 24.90
C LEU A 205 11.79 -7.67 24.96
N VAL A 206 12.03 -8.34 26.08
CA VAL A 206 11.64 -9.74 26.29
C VAL A 206 10.12 -9.92 26.40
N ASP A 207 9.42 -8.87 26.78
CA ASP A 207 7.96 -8.89 26.96
C ASP A 207 7.19 -8.54 25.65
N ILE A 208 7.91 -8.11 24.62
CA ILE A 208 7.31 -7.80 23.32
C ILE A 208 7.03 -9.10 22.56
N PRO A 209 5.79 -9.37 22.13
CA PRO A 209 5.37 -10.67 21.60
C PRO A 209 5.76 -10.87 20.12
N THR A 210 7.05 -10.72 19.81
CA THR A 210 7.57 -10.79 18.43
C THR A 210 7.35 -12.14 17.74
N ASP A 211 7.21 -13.22 18.50
CA ASP A 211 6.95 -14.57 17.96
C ASP A 211 5.62 -14.68 17.21
N THR A 212 4.68 -13.76 17.49
CA THR A 212 3.37 -13.71 16.85
C THR A 212 3.29 -12.69 15.73
N TRP A 213 4.35 -11.91 15.52
CA TRP A 213 4.36 -10.81 14.56
C TRP A 213 4.61 -11.28 13.14
N SER A 214 3.91 -10.65 12.21
CA SER A 214 4.28 -10.67 10.80
C SER A 214 5.59 -9.89 10.59
N PRO A 215 6.31 -10.14 9.48
CA PRO A 215 7.42 -9.25 9.08
C PRO A 215 6.98 -7.78 8.97
N GLN A 216 5.75 -7.51 8.54
CA GLN A 216 5.18 -6.16 8.46
C GLN A 216 5.06 -5.49 9.83
N ALA A 217 4.58 -6.22 10.84
CA ALA A 217 4.53 -5.71 12.21
C ALA A 217 5.93 -5.38 12.75
N SER A 218 6.92 -6.23 12.47
CA SER A 218 8.32 -5.98 12.84
C SER A 218 8.90 -4.74 12.15
N ILE A 219 8.62 -4.57 10.85
CA ILE A 219 9.01 -3.40 10.07
C ILE A 219 8.32 -2.14 10.64
N HIS A 220 7.03 -2.23 10.92
CA HIS A 220 6.27 -1.10 11.47
C HIS A 220 6.76 -0.70 12.87
N PHE A 221 7.11 -1.66 13.73
CA PHE A 221 7.78 -1.40 15.01
C PHE A 221 9.08 -0.61 14.83
N ILE A 222 9.96 -1.06 13.92
CA ILE A 222 11.24 -0.41 13.65
C ILE A 222 11.03 1.02 13.12
N ASN A 223 10.06 1.24 12.25
CA ASN A 223 9.73 2.56 11.71
C ASN A 223 9.09 3.48 12.76
N SER A 224 8.37 2.91 13.74
CA SER A 224 7.73 3.66 14.83
C SER A 224 8.68 4.05 15.96
N LEU A 225 9.95 3.62 15.91
CA LEU A 225 10.94 3.98 16.91
C LEU A 225 11.20 5.50 16.95
N PRO A 226 11.07 6.18 18.12
CA PRO A 226 11.32 7.61 18.24
C PRO A 226 12.70 8.02 17.74
N ALA A 227 12.77 9.17 17.04
CA ALA A 227 14.01 9.66 16.47
C ALA A 227 15.13 9.96 17.51
N ASN A 228 14.73 10.22 18.75
CA ASN A 228 15.63 10.58 19.87
C ASN A 228 16.09 9.38 20.72
N LEU A 229 15.90 8.14 20.27
CA LEU A 229 16.45 6.97 20.95
C LEU A 229 17.97 7.05 21.05
N THR A 230 18.49 6.66 22.22
CA THR A 230 19.94 6.62 22.46
C THR A 230 20.60 5.48 21.66
N LEU A 231 21.87 5.65 21.32
CA LEU A 231 22.65 4.59 20.66
C LEU A 231 22.68 3.30 21.48
N GLU A 232 22.72 3.41 22.81
CA GLU A 232 22.69 2.25 23.72
C GLU A 232 21.40 1.45 23.58
N LYS A 233 20.23 2.12 23.50
CA LYS A 233 18.95 1.44 23.27
C LYS A 233 18.90 0.78 21.89
N LEU A 234 19.39 1.45 20.86
CA LEU A 234 19.43 0.87 19.52
C LEU A 234 20.36 -0.34 19.44
N GLN A 235 21.52 -0.29 20.12
CA GLN A 235 22.41 -1.43 20.25
C GLN A 235 21.73 -2.59 20.98
N LEU A 236 21.07 -2.31 22.11
CA LEU A 236 20.33 -3.32 22.87
C LEU A 236 19.26 -4.02 22.01
N LEU A 237 18.55 -3.25 21.18
CA LEU A 237 17.54 -3.78 20.25
C LEU A 237 18.17 -4.69 19.19
N ASP A 238 19.29 -4.26 18.59
CA ASP A 238 20.00 -5.04 17.57
C ASP A 238 20.57 -6.34 18.17
N ASP A 239 21.17 -6.26 19.35
CA ASP A 239 21.72 -7.42 20.06
C ASP A 239 20.62 -8.43 20.45
N ALA A 240 19.44 -7.94 20.86
CA ALA A 240 18.33 -8.79 21.27
C ALA A 240 17.62 -9.47 20.09
N TRP A 241 17.43 -8.76 18.99
CA TRP A 241 16.64 -9.26 17.84
C TRP A 241 17.49 -9.65 16.62
N GLY A 242 18.80 -9.40 16.66
CA GLY A 242 19.71 -9.73 15.58
C GLY A 242 19.41 -9.02 14.27
N LEU A 243 18.93 -7.76 14.33
CA LEU A 243 18.46 -7.02 13.18
C LEU A 243 19.54 -6.83 12.10
N SER A 244 20.78 -6.56 12.52
CA SER A 244 21.93 -6.43 11.62
C SER A 244 22.36 -7.74 10.97
N SER A 245 21.91 -8.88 11.49
CA SER A 245 22.25 -10.22 11.00
C SER A 245 21.05 -11.02 10.49
N THR A 246 19.88 -10.42 10.47
CA THR A 246 18.64 -11.09 10.04
C THR A 246 18.74 -11.61 8.61
N GLY A 247 18.16 -12.78 8.35
CA GLY A 247 17.97 -13.34 7.01
C GLY A 247 16.83 -12.70 6.21
N ASN A 248 15.93 -11.95 6.88
CA ASN A 248 14.84 -11.26 6.23
C ASN A 248 15.34 -9.95 5.61
N ALA A 249 15.32 -9.86 4.27
CA ALA A 249 15.87 -8.74 3.53
C ALA A 249 15.13 -7.42 3.78
N GLU A 250 13.81 -7.47 4.00
CA GLU A 250 12.99 -6.26 4.21
C GLU A 250 13.19 -5.71 5.63
N ILE A 251 13.24 -6.59 6.64
CA ILE A 251 13.59 -6.18 8.00
C ILE A 251 15.02 -5.59 8.04
N ALA A 252 15.98 -6.26 7.38
CA ALA A 252 17.36 -5.77 7.29
C ALA A 252 17.42 -4.39 6.62
N ARG A 253 16.72 -4.22 5.48
CA ARG A 253 16.63 -2.93 4.79
C ARG A 253 16.09 -1.84 5.69
N THR A 254 14.98 -2.10 6.37
CA THR A 254 14.34 -1.13 7.29
C THR A 254 15.29 -0.76 8.42
N TRP A 255 15.94 -1.75 9.04
CA TRP A 255 16.92 -1.52 10.09
C TRP A 255 18.12 -0.69 9.59
N PHE A 256 18.69 -1.01 8.44
CA PHE A 256 19.84 -0.27 7.92
C PHE A 256 19.50 1.15 7.48
N ILE A 257 18.27 1.46 7.13
CA ILE A 257 17.80 2.84 6.96
C ILE A 257 17.87 3.58 8.31
N GLN A 258 17.44 2.98 9.42
CA GLN A 258 17.58 3.55 10.76
C GLN A 258 19.06 3.73 11.15
N VAL A 259 19.89 2.73 10.84
CA VAL A 259 21.35 2.78 11.05
C VAL A 259 21.99 3.98 10.33
N ALA A 260 21.66 4.17 9.06
CA ALA A 260 22.18 5.25 8.24
C ALA A 260 21.72 6.63 8.75
N ASN A 261 20.40 6.78 8.98
CA ASN A 261 19.81 8.05 9.43
C ASN A 261 20.33 8.50 10.80
N ARG A 262 20.64 7.56 11.69
CA ARG A 262 21.09 7.81 13.08
C ARG A 262 22.60 7.66 13.26
N ARG A 263 23.34 7.34 12.18
CA ARG A 263 24.80 7.15 12.17
C ARG A 263 25.30 6.13 13.20
N ILE A 264 24.67 4.96 13.21
CA ILE A 264 25.03 3.86 14.11
C ILE A 264 26.24 3.12 13.53
N GLU A 265 27.45 3.59 13.84
CA GLU A 265 28.70 3.15 13.20
C GLU A 265 29.00 1.66 13.41
N ILE A 266 28.62 1.07 14.55
CA ILE A 266 28.84 -0.35 14.86
C ILE A 266 28.12 -1.29 13.87
N ALA A 267 27.04 -0.84 13.27
CA ALA A 267 26.25 -1.61 12.29
C ALA A 267 26.69 -1.36 10.84
N TYR A 268 27.72 -0.52 10.58
CA TYR A 268 28.14 -0.21 9.19
C TYR A 268 28.76 -1.40 8.45
N GLU A 269 29.50 -2.29 9.13
CA GLU A 269 30.05 -3.48 8.47
C GLU A 269 28.95 -4.50 8.09
N PRO A 270 27.98 -4.85 8.96
CA PRO A 270 26.81 -5.61 8.57
C PRO A 270 26.02 -4.95 7.41
N MET A 271 25.80 -3.63 7.45
CA MET A 271 25.13 -2.89 6.39
C MET A 271 25.88 -2.97 5.06
N ARG A 272 27.22 -2.81 5.07
CA ARG A 272 28.07 -2.99 3.88
C ARG A 272 27.94 -4.40 3.31
N SER A 273 27.96 -5.41 4.17
CA SER A 273 27.77 -6.80 3.76
C SER A 273 26.40 -7.02 3.12
N TYR A 274 25.34 -6.41 3.67
CA TYR A 274 23.99 -6.45 3.09
C TYR A 274 23.93 -5.81 1.69
N LEU A 275 24.54 -4.63 1.52
CA LEU A 275 24.53 -3.88 0.24
C LEU A 275 25.34 -4.57 -0.88
N ASN A 276 26.25 -5.47 -0.55
CA ASN A 276 27.09 -6.19 -1.49
C ASN A 276 26.56 -7.61 -1.84
N ARG A 277 25.41 -7.99 -1.37
CA ARG A 277 24.73 -9.27 -1.70
C ARG A 277 23.92 -9.14 -2.98
#